data_d8895f6f022c86f4664125a49506ddf1
#
_entry.id   d8895f6f022c86f4664125a49506ddf1
#
_cell.length_a   1.000
_cell.length_b   1.000
_cell.length_c   1.000
_cell.angle_alpha   90.00
_cell.angle_beta   90.00
_cell.angle_gamma   90.00
#
_symmetry.space_group_name_H-M   'P 1'
#
loop_
_entity.id
_entity.type
_entity.pdbx_description
1 polymer ?
#
loop_
_entity_poly.entity_id
_entity_poly.type
_entity_poly.pdbx_seq_one_letter_code
_entity_poly.pdbx_strand_id
1 'polypeptide(L)'
;MVASAAVIIDYQNIHLTGHDRFTPLGLPKHESLIHPLRFAEEVVKRREEALAPQRMAQKPNLPPRVELTKVIVFRGCPSNHRDPEAYNRSQKQKAEWTRDPRVEIIYRSLRYSWDSALNDWRKQ
;
A
#
# COMPACT_ATOMS: atom_id res chain seq x y z
N MET A 1 -17.16 3.64 22.85
CA MET A 1 -15.73 3.20 22.88
C MET A 1 -15.16 3.16 21.48
N VAL A 2 -14.00 3.70 21.28
CA VAL A 2 -13.26 3.65 20.02
C VAL A 2 -12.06 2.72 20.18
N ALA A 3 -11.90 1.78 19.26
CA ALA A 3 -10.79 0.85 19.27
C ALA A 3 -9.71 1.32 18.28
N SER A 4 -8.46 0.95 18.52
CA SER A 4 -7.37 1.20 17.60
C SER A 4 -7.39 0.19 16.46
N ALA A 5 -7.13 0.66 15.24
CA ALA A 5 -7.02 -0.19 14.06
C ALA A 5 -5.66 -0.01 13.39
N ALA A 6 -5.11 -1.11 12.94
CA ALA A 6 -3.93 -1.12 12.08
C ALA A 6 -4.32 -1.68 10.71
N VAL A 7 -3.85 -1.07 9.65
CA VAL A 7 -4.04 -1.57 8.28
C VAL A 7 -2.69 -2.05 7.77
N ILE A 8 -2.65 -3.31 7.35
CA ILE A 8 -1.45 -3.94 6.81
C ILE A 8 -1.62 -4.05 5.30
N ILE A 9 -0.65 -3.53 4.56
CA ILE A 9 -0.73 -3.40 3.12
C ILE A 9 0.40 -4.19 2.46
N ASP A 10 0.05 -5.14 1.58
CA ASP A 10 0.98 -5.66 0.58
C ASP A 10 0.93 -4.70 -0.62
N TYR A 11 1.88 -3.80 -0.67
CA TYR A 11 1.83 -2.68 -1.60
C TYR A 11 1.86 -3.12 -3.06
N GLN A 12 2.64 -4.13 -3.38
CA GLN A 12 2.73 -4.61 -4.76
C GLN A 12 1.38 -5.06 -5.30
N ASN A 13 0.63 -5.84 -4.52
CA ASN A 13 -0.69 -6.32 -4.93
C ASN A 13 -1.66 -5.17 -5.14
N ILE A 14 -1.69 -4.22 -4.22
CA ILE A 14 -2.61 -3.08 -4.30
C ILE A 14 -2.25 -2.18 -5.48
N HIS A 15 -0.97 -1.87 -5.66
CA HIS A 15 -0.50 -1.02 -6.74
C HIS A 15 -0.80 -1.63 -8.11
N LEU A 16 -0.45 -2.90 -8.31
CA LEU A 16 -0.65 -3.55 -9.59
C LEU A 16 -2.14 -3.72 -9.92
N THR A 17 -2.94 -4.12 -8.94
CA THR A 17 -4.39 -4.27 -9.14
C THR A 17 -5.04 -2.92 -9.45
N GLY A 18 -4.67 -1.88 -8.72
CA GLY A 18 -5.19 -0.53 -8.96
C GLY A 18 -4.78 0.00 -10.33
N HIS A 19 -3.53 -0.22 -10.73
CA HIS A 19 -3.05 0.16 -12.06
C HIS A 19 -3.85 -0.53 -13.16
N ASP A 20 -4.02 -1.85 -13.06
CA ASP A 20 -4.68 -2.63 -14.11
C ASP A 20 -6.17 -2.30 -14.24
N ARG A 21 -6.83 -1.91 -13.14
CA ARG A 21 -8.27 -1.66 -13.12
C ARG A 21 -8.66 -0.20 -13.38
N PHE A 22 -7.83 0.76 -12.97
CA PHE A 22 -8.23 2.16 -12.90
C PHE A 22 -7.36 3.11 -13.70
N THR A 23 -6.26 2.64 -14.31
CA THR A 23 -5.39 3.50 -15.11
C THR A 23 -5.55 3.25 -16.60
N PRO A 24 -5.37 4.30 -17.45
CA PRO A 24 -5.36 4.13 -18.89
C PRO A 24 -4.27 3.18 -19.38
N LEU A 25 -4.53 2.49 -20.48
CA LEU A 25 -3.53 1.64 -21.12
C LEU A 25 -2.32 2.46 -21.53
N GLY A 26 -1.14 1.89 -21.32
CA GLY A 26 0.13 2.50 -21.69
C GLY A 26 0.73 3.43 -20.63
N LEU A 27 0.01 3.74 -19.55
CA LEU A 27 0.57 4.51 -18.46
C LEU A 27 1.58 3.66 -17.67
N PRO A 28 2.81 4.13 -17.46
CA PRO A 28 3.77 3.41 -16.64
C PRO A 28 3.27 3.16 -15.22
N LYS A 29 3.56 1.98 -14.67
CA LYS A 29 3.07 1.60 -13.34
C LYS A 29 3.53 2.56 -12.24
N HIS A 30 4.74 3.13 -12.36
CA HIS A 30 5.24 4.06 -11.36
C HIS A 30 4.51 5.42 -11.34
N GLU A 31 3.68 5.70 -12.34
CA GLU A 31 2.87 6.92 -12.39
C GLU A 31 1.47 6.74 -11.80
N SER A 32 1.06 5.50 -11.51
CA SER A 32 -0.25 5.19 -10.95
C SER A 32 -0.17 4.79 -9.47
N LEU A 33 0.64 5.49 -8.70
CA LEU A 33 0.92 5.13 -7.32
C LEU A 33 -0.27 5.40 -6.41
N ILE A 34 -0.50 4.47 -5.49
CA ILE A 34 -1.49 4.59 -4.43
C ILE A 34 -0.79 5.06 -3.17
N HIS A 35 -1.30 6.12 -2.55
CA HIS A 35 -0.78 6.59 -1.27
C HIS A 35 -1.29 5.67 -0.15
N PRO A 36 -0.41 4.99 0.60
CA PRO A 36 -0.84 3.99 1.58
C PRO A 36 -1.76 4.54 2.67
N LEU A 37 -1.47 5.72 3.17
CA LEU A 37 -2.29 6.35 4.21
C LEU A 37 -3.70 6.63 3.71
N ARG A 38 -3.84 7.20 2.52
CA ARG A 38 -5.14 7.47 1.93
C ARG A 38 -5.93 6.19 1.68
N PHE A 39 -5.26 5.15 1.22
CA PHE A 39 -5.88 3.84 1.06
C PHE A 39 -6.39 3.30 2.39
N ALA A 40 -5.57 3.37 3.44
CA ALA A 40 -5.95 2.87 4.76
C ALA A 40 -7.11 3.68 5.36
N GLU A 41 -7.10 4.99 5.21
CA GLU A 41 -8.21 5.85 5.66
C GLU A 41 -9.52 5.50 4.92
N GLU A 42 -9.44 5.23 3.64
CA GLU A 42 -10.61 4.83 2.84
C GLU A 42 -11.15 3.46 3.27
N VAL A 43 -10.29 2.51 3.61
CA VAL A 43 -10.69 1.20 4.13
C VAL A 43 -11.49 1.37 5.42
N VAL A 44 -10.99 2.17 6.35
CA VAL A 44 -11.66 2.43 7.63
C VAL A 44 -12.99 3.15 7.42
N LYS A 45 -13.02 4.12 6.53
CA LYS A 45 -14.24 4.86 6.19
C LYS A 45 -15.31 3.95 5.61
N ARG A 46 -14.96 3.09 4.66
CA ARG A 46 -15.90 2.17 4.03
C ARG A 46 -16.44 1.12 5.00
N ARG A 47 -15.60 0.68 5.93
CA ARG A 47 -16.02 -0.20 7.00
C ARG A 47 -17.13 0.46 7.82
N GLU A 48 -16.97 1.69 8.25
CA GLU A 48 -17.96 2.40 9.04
C GLU A 48 -19.23 2.69 8.23
N GLU A 49 -19.10 3.04 6.96
CA GLU A 49 -20.24 3.23 6.07
C GLU A 49 -21.07 1.95 5.95
N ALA A 50 -20.41 0.79 5.87
CA ALA A 50 -21.10 -0.51 5.80
C ALA A 50 -21.85 -0.85 7.09
N LEU A 51 -21.36 -0.39 8.24
CA LEU A 51 -21.99 -0.63 9.55
C LEU A 51 -23.04 0.44 9.94
N ALA A 52 -23.06 1.56 9.25
CA ALA A 52 -23.89 2.69 9.62
C ALA A 52 -25.39 2.36 9.72
N PRO A 53 -26.03 1.62 8.78
CA PRO A 53 -27.44 1.26 8.92
C PRO A 53 -27.73 0.42 10.18
N GLN A 54 -26.82 -0.48 10.53
CA GLN A 54 -26.96 -1.32 11.71
C GLN A 54 -26.77 -0.52 13.00
N ARG A 55 -25.87 0.46 13.01
CA ARG A 55 -25.69 1.36 14.14
C ARG A 55 -26.91 2.25 14.34
N MET A 56 -27.48 2.76 13.26
CA MET A 56 -28.73 3.55 13.33
C MET A 56 -29.88 2.73 13.85
N ALA A 57 -29.96 1.46 13.50
CA ALA A 57 -30.97 0.52 14.01
C ALA A 57 -30.68 0.04 15.43
N GLN A 58 -29.59 0.47 16.04
CA GLN A 58 -29.16 0.09 17.39
C GLN A 58 -29.09 -1.43 17.61
N LYS A 59 -28.61 -2.15 16.59
CA LYS A 59 -28.42 -3.60 16.68
C LYS A 59 -27.35 -3.93 17.71
N PRO A 60 -27.54 -5.02 18.50
CA PRO A 60 -26.53 -5.41 19.49
C PRO A 60 -25.33 -6.10 18.86
N ASN A 61 -24.23 -6.15 19.62
CA ASN A 61 -23.02 -6.88 19.26
C ASN A 61 -22.32 -6.38 18.00
N LEU A 62 -22.48 -5.09 17.68
CA LEU A 62 -21.75 -4.49 16.57
C LEU A 62 -20.29 -4.26 16.94
N PRO A 63 -19.37 -4.39 15.96
CA PRO A 63 -17.99 -4.01 16.19
C PRO A 63 -17.87 -2.55 16.59
N PRO A 64 -16.92 -2.19 17.45
CA PRO A 64 -16.73 -0.79 17.83
C PRO A 64 -16.28 0.06 16.65
N ARG A 65 -16.49 1.36 16.74
CA ARG A 65 -15.83 2.31 15.85
C ARG A 65 -14.34 2.21 16.05
N VAL A 66 -13.59 2.43 14.98
CA VAL A 66 -12.13 2.33 15.04
C VAL A 66 -11.47 3.65 14.66
N GLU A 67 -10.32 3.87 15.27
CA GLU A 67 -9.41 4.96 14.91
C GLU A 67 -8.18 4.34 14.26
N LEU A 68 -7.82 4.84 13.08
CA LEU A 68 -6.62 4.37 12.39
C LEU A 68 -5.38 4.87 13.11
N THR A 69 -4.65 3.96 13.74
CA THR A 69 -3.46 4.29 14.53
C THR A 69 -2.16 3.87 13.86
N LYS A 70 -2.23 2.92 12.95
CA LYS A 70 -1.03 2.38 12.30
C LYS A 70 -1.32 1.89 10.89
N VAL A 71 -0.40 2.20 9.98
CA VAL A 71 -0.40 1.68 8.61
C VAL A 71 0.95 1.04 8.37
N ILE A 72 0.96 -0.28 8.18
CA ILE A 72 2.18 -1.04 7.94
C ILE A 72 2.21 -1.46 6.48
N VAL A 73 3.21 -0.99 5.76
CA VAL A 73 3.35 -1.23 4.33
C VAL A 73 4.52 -2.20 4.10
N PHE A 74 4.21 -3.37 3.57
CA PHE A 74 5.23 -4.31 3.10
C PHE A 74 5.50 -4.05 1.63
N ARG A 75 6.76 -3.84 1.29
CA ARG A 75 7.17 -3.49 -0.05
C ARG A 75 8.51 -4.13 -0.40
N GLY A 76 8.65 -4.56 -1.65
CA GLY A 76 9.95 -4.97 -2.19
C GLY A 76 10.87 -3.76 -2.34
N CYS A 77 12.12 -3.89 -1.92
CA CYS A 77 13.12 -2.85 -2.07
C CYS A 77 13.99 -3.17 -3.30
N PRO A 78 13.96 -2.33 -4.35
CA PRO A 78 14.88 -2.49 -5.48
C PRO A 78 16.33 -2.39 -5.05
N SER A 79 17.21 -3.10 -5.75
CA SER A 79 18.64 -2.98 -5.52
C SER A 79 19.16 -1.64 -6.02
N ASN A 80 19.88 -0.91 -5.17
CA ASN A 80 20.58 0.30 -5.60
C ASN A 80 21.60 0.01 -6.71
N HIS A 81 22.16 -1.18 -6.70
CA HIS A 81 23.16 -1.61 -7.67
C HIS A 81 22.54 -2.08 -8.99
N ARG A 82 21.43 -2.84 -8.93
CA ARG A 82 20.80 -3.44 -10.11
C ARG A 82 19.77 -2.52 -10.77
N ASP A 83 19.10 -1.69 -9.98
CA ASP A 83 18.02 -0.84 -10.45
C ASP A 83 17.99 0.47 -9.65
N PRO A 84 19.00 1.35 -9.90
CA PRO A 84 19.14 2.57 -9.09
C PRO A 84 17.97 3.54 -9.24
N GLU A 85 17.32 3.60 -10.40
CA GLU A 85 16.17 4.49 -10.60
C GLU A 85 14.99 4.05 -9.75
N ALA A 86 14.66 2.76 -9.76
CA ALA A 86 13.58 2.22 -8.92
C ALA A 86 13.90 2.35 -7.44
N TYR A 87 15.16 2.14 -7.06
CA TYR A 87 15.62 2.35 -5.69
C TYR A 87 15.40 3.79 -5.24
N ASN A 88 15.82 4.75 -6.05
CA ASN A 88 15.68 6.17 -5.72
C ASN A 88 14.21 6.60 -5.61
N ARG A 89 13.37 6.13 -6.52
CA ARG A 89 11.92 6.38 -6.44
C ARG A 89 11.34 5.82 -5.15
N SER A 90 11.73 4.60 -4.79
CA SER A 90 11.26 3.95 -3.57
C SER A 90 11.66 4.73 -2.31
N GLN A 91 12.89 5.24 -2.26
CA GLN A 91 13.35 6.03 -1.11
C GLN A 91 12.63 7.37 -0.99
N LYS A 92 12.35 8.03 -2.10
CA LYS A 92 11.55 9.27 -2.10
C LYS A 92 10.12 9.02 -1.62
N GLN A 93 9.51 7.94 -2.07
CA GLN A 93 8.17 7.55 -1.64
C GLN A 93 8.13 7.22 -0.16
N LYS A 94 9.13 6.50 0.34
CA LYS A 94 9.24 6.22 1.77
C LYS A 94 9.30 7.51 2.58
N ALA A 95 10.14 8.46 2.18
CA ALA A 95 10.27 9.73 2.87
C ALA A 95 8.96 10.51 2.90
N GLU A 96 8.22 10.51 1.79
CA GLU A 96 6.93 11.17 1.70
C GLU A 96 5.85 10.48 2.54
N TRP A 97 5.73 9.17 2.40
CA TRP A 97 4.67 8.41 3.07
C TRP A 97 4.86 8.36 4.58
N THR A 98 6.09 8.30 5.06
CA THR A 98 6.40 8.25 6.50
C THR A 98 6.40 9.62 7.17
N ARG A 99 6.04 10.69 6.46
CA ARG A 99 5.79 11.99 7.10
C ARG A 99 4.68 11.89 8.14
N ASP A 100 3.68 11.05 7.90
CA ASP A 100 2.69 10.74 8.91
C ASP A 100 3.27 9.65 9.84
N PRO A 101 3.33 9.88 11.16
CA PRO A 101 3.98 8.94 12.08
C PRO A 101 3.25 7.59 12.19
N ARG A 102 2.01 7.49 11.72
CA ARG A 102 1.27 6.23 11.70
C ARG A 102 1.79 5.27 10.63
N VAL A 103 2.47 5.78 9.60
CA VAL A 103 2.93 4.98 8.46
C VAL A 103 4.31 4.41 8.73
N GLU A 104 4.43 3.09 8.61
CA GLU A 104 5.69 2.36 8.70
C GLU A 104 5.86 1.53 7.44
N ILE A 105 7.04 1.58 6.83
CA ILE A 105 7.36 0.81 5.64
C ILE A 105 8.40 -0.24 5.99
N ILE A 106 8.06 -1.50 5.70
CA ILE A 106 8.95 -2.63 5.88
C ILE A 106 9.39 -3.11 4.50
N TYR A 107 10.67 -2.99 4.24
CA TYR A 107 11.25 -3.42 2.97
C TYR A 107 11.70 -4.87 3.03
N ARG A 108 11.49 -5.57 1.92
CA ARG A 108 12.12 -6.85 1.63
C ARG A 108 12.97 -6.67 0.38
N SER A 109 14.20 -7.15 0.43
CA SER A 109 15.08 -7.11 -0.74
C SER A 109 14.49 -7.90 -1.88
N LEU A 110 14.39 -7.28 -3.06
CA LEU A 110 13.97 -7.99 -4.26
C LEU A 110 15.07 -8.94 -4.73
N ARG A 111 14.65 -10.09 -5.23
CA ARG A 111 15.57 -11.04 -5.85
C ARG A 111 15.68 -10.74 -7.34
N TYR A 112 16.88 -10.93 -7.86
CA TYR A 112 17.18 -10.76 -9.27
C TYR A 112 17.78 -12.04 -9.81
N SER A 113 17.36 -12.41 -11.02
CA SER A 113 17.96 -13.50 -11.77
C SER A 113 18.37 -13.00 -13.15
N TRP A 114 19.46 -13.57 -13.67
CA TRP A 114 19.90 -13.23 -15.02
C TRP A 114 18.93 -13.83 -16.04
N ASP A 115 18.43 -13.01 -16.94
CA ASP A 115 17.59 -13.44 -18.05
C ASP A 115 18.39 -13.29 -19.35
N SER A 116 18.83 -14.42 -19.92
CA SER A 116 19.64 -14.43 -21.14
C SER A 116 18.87 -13.94 -22.37
N ALA A 117 17.54 -14.12 -22.37
CA ALA A 117 16.73 -13.61 -23.49
C ALA A 117 16.66 -12.08 -23.51
N LEU A 118 16.67 -11.46 -22.33
CA LEU A 118 16.68 -9.98 -22.19
C LEU A 118 18.07 -9.41 -22.10
N ASN A 119 19.10 -10.25 -21.93
CA ASN A 119 20.49 -9.86 -21.67
C ASN A 119 20.58 -8.87 -20.48
N ASP A 120 19.77 -9.07 -19.44
CA ASP A 120 19.67 -8.21 -18.28
C ASP A 120 19.18 -8.96 -17.05
N TRP A 121 19.24 -8.31 -15.90
CA TRP A 121 18.73 -8.85 -14.63
C TRP A 121 17.23 -8.68 -14.54
N ARG A 122 16.56 -9.75 -14.09
CA ARG A 122 15.13 -9.81 -13.95
C ARG A 122 14.74 -9.89 -12.48
N LYS A 123 13.75 -9.09 -12.07
CA LYS A 123 13.15 -9.18 -10.73
C LYS A 123 12.34 -10.46 -10.58
N GLN A 124 12.47 -11.06 -9.43
CA GLN A 124 11.65 -12.22 -9.06
C GLN A 124 10.65 -11.86 -7.99
#